data_af0c3af55c978927b5794eac7672bf9e
#
_entry.id   af0c3af55c978927b5794eac7672bf9e
#
_cell.length_a   1.000
_cell.length_b   1.000
_cell.length_c   1.000
_cell.angle_alpha   90.00
_cell.angle_beta   90.00
_cell.angle_gamma   90.00
#
_symmetry.space_group_name_H-M   'P 1'
#
loop_
_entity.id
_entity.type
_entity.pdbx_description
1 polymer ?
#
loop_
_entity_poly.entity_id
_entity_poly.type
_entity_poly.pdbx_seq_one_letter_code
_entity_poly.pdbx_strand_id
1 'polypeptide(L)'
;MNTSTPRALVVETILLHDVPEILSLLPASNPLLWWRKGAGMVGLGHTLSLEFTGPQRITDAAAAWHQIAAAAEVTDPLGIPGTGLIAFGAFTFAASSALPSVLVIPRVVIGQRDGQGWITRIRFADEPANTGMIGVIRSGVAPGARSADSVAGSSAHTLLPTVTRVEQATSVTLSPGQQSEAGFLVAVDEAISRIRHKDVSKVVLARDLIGQLDTGDDIRSMIVNLAQSYPDCWTYSVDGLIGSSPETLVSVHDNRMEARVLAGTTSRGVDAVSDLQLAASLASSTKDLDEHGFAVRSVVEALTPFTSHLTRSDGPFTLKLPNVWHLATDIAGALTHGSTSLDLVQALHPTAAVAGTPTAKAVALIAELEPFDRGRYAGPVGWIAANGDGEWAIALRCAQVSGSTITAYAGCGIVADSVAETELNETLMKFRPVIDALA
;
A
#
# COMPACT_ATOMS: atom_id res chain seq x y z
N MET A 1 -16.13 -20.07 18.70
CA MET A 1 -14.87 -19.31 18.73
C MET A 1 -14.05 -19.84 19.90
N ASN A 2 -12.91 -20.46 19.62
CA ASN A 2 -12.02 -20.98 20.66
C ASN A 2 -11.30 -19.76 21.27
N THR A 3 -11.67 -19.39 22.50
CA THR A 3 -11.06 -18.33 23.28
C THR A 3 -9.73 -18.80 23.90
N SER A 4 -8.76 -19.17 23.08
CA SER A 4 -7.39 -19.27 23.58
C SER A 4 -6.86 -17.84 23.70
N THR A 5 -6.41 -17.45 24.90
CA THR A 5 -5.71 -16.19 25.13
C THR A 5 -4.62 -16.02 24.08
N PRO A 6 -4.55 -14.88 23.36
CA PRO A 6 -3.50 -14.69 22.36
C PRO A 6 -2.12 -14.86 23.03
N ARG A 7 -1.22 -15.61 22.38
CA ARG A 7 0.16 -15.74 22.86
C ARG A 7 0.78 -14.35 22.90
N ALA A 8 1.30 -13.95 24.04
CA ALA A 8 1.94 -12.65 24.23
C ALA A 8 3.19 -12.52 23.36
N LEU A 9 3.40 -11.32 22.81
CA LEU A 9 4.57 -10.97 22.02
C LEU A 9 5.57 -10.17 22.86
N VAL A 10 6.87 -10.39 22.63
CA VAL A 10 7.96 -9.57 23.15
C VAL A 10 8.61 -8.85 21.98
N VAL A 11 8.72 -7.54 22.09
CA VAL A 11 9.17 -6.64 21.03
C VAL A 11 10.31 -5.78 21.54
N GLU A 12 11.42 -5.78 20.84
CA GLU A 12 12.62 -5.01 21.20
C GLU A 12 13.11 -4.21 19.98
N THR A 13 13.13 -2.88 20.10
CA THR A 13 13.68 -1.97 19.10
C THR A 13 15.02 -1.41 19.55
N ILE A 14 15.98 -1.39 18.64
CA ILE A 14 17.29 -0.77 18.84
C ILE A 14 17.66 0.13 17.66
N LEU A 15 18.42 1.20 17.94
CA LEU A 15 18.96 2.09 16.93
C LEU A 15 20.05 1.37 16.12
N LEU A 16 20.06 1.56 14.81
CA LEU A 16 21.14 1.16 13.92
C LEU A 16 21.98 2.39 13.54
N HIS A 17 23.28 2.34 13.82
CA HIS A 17 24.21 3.41 13.44
C HIS A 17 24.60 3.33 11.95
N ASP A 18 24.78 2.11 11.45
CA ASP A 18 25.08 1.83 10.04
C ASP A 18 23.83 1.18 9.42
N VAL A 19 23.08 1.95 8.65
CA VAL A 19 21.86 1.46 8.00
C VAL A 19 22.25 0.81 6.67
N PRO A 20 21.97 -0.49 6.48
CA PRO A 20 22.19 -1.13 5.18
C PRO A 20 21.23 -0.57 4.14
N GLU A 21 21.50 -0.80 2.87
CA GLU A 21 20.54 -0.52 1.80
C GLU A 21 19.28 -1.38 2.01
N ILE A 22 18.19 -0.75 2.46
CA ILE A 22 16.96 -1.45 2.91
C ILE A 22 16.40 -2.38 1.83
N LEU A 23 16.38 -1.95 0.57
CA LEU A 23 15.84 -2.75 -0.53
C LEU A 23 16.67 -4.01 -0.80
N SER A 24 17.98 -4.00 -0.46
CA SER A 24 18.84 -5.17 -0.58
C SER A 24 18.55 -6.26 0.46
N LEU A 25 17.80 -5.93 1.50
CA LEU A 25 17.42 -6.85 2.58
C LEU A 25 16.15 -7.65 2.29
N LEU A 26 15.46 -7.36 1.18
CA LEU A 26 14.22 -8.06 0.82
C LEU A 26 14.45 -9.57 0.77
N PRO A 27 13.64 -10.38 1.48
CA PRO A 27 13.71 -11.82 1.39
C PRO A 27 13.16 -12.31 0.05
N ALA A 28 13.71 -13.40 -0.49
CA ALA A 28 13.27 -13.97 -1.77
C ALA A 28 11.83 -14.53 -1.70
N SER A 29 11.39 -14.95 -0.52
CA SER A 29 10.03 -15.46 -0.29
C SER A 29 9.23 -14.51 0.59
N ASN A 30 8.00 -14.21 0.19
CA ASN A 30 7.05 -13.36 0.92
C ASN A 30 7.67 -12.04 1.42
N PRO A 31 8.27 -11.22 0.54
CA PRO A 31 8.84 -9.93 0.93
C PRO A 31 7.77 -9.03 1.53
N LEU A 32 8.08 -8.39 2.66
CA LEU A 32 7.26 -7.34 3.26
C LEU A 32 8.00 -6.02 3.12
N LEU A 33 7.35 -5.03 2.53
CA LEU A 33 7.94 -3.71 2.27
C LEU A 33 6.90 -2.61 2.41
N TRP A 34 7.32 -1.51 3.00
CA TRP A 34 6.67 -0.21 2.94
C TRP A 34 7.74 0.85 2.73
N TRP A 35 7.76 1.50 1.54
CA TRP A 35 8.90 2.33 1.14
C TRP A 35 8.48 3.52 0.30
N ARG A 36 9.05 4.70 0.60
CA ARG A 36 8.84 5.93 -0.16
C ARG A 36 9.95 6.93 0.09
N LYS A 37 10.49 7.56 -0.95
CA LYS A 37 11.49 8.67 -0.84
C LYS A 37 12.72 8.33 0.00
N GLY A 38 13.20 7.12 -0.06
CA GLY A 38 14.34 6.70 0.74
C GLY A 38 14.03 6.43 2.22
N ALA A 39 12.75 6.44 2.61
CA ALA A 39 12.30 6.13 3.96
C ALA A 39 11.30 4.97 3.96
N GLY A 40 11.28 4.19 5.02
CA GLY A 40 10.36 3.07 5.21
C GLY A 40 11.03 1.88 5.85
N MET A 41 10.47 0.68 5.63
CA MET A 41 10.88 -0.52 6.34
C MET A 41 10.66 -1.79 5.54
N VAL A 42 11.49 -2.79 5.82
CA VAL A 42 11.37 -4.16 5.35
C VAL A 42 11.06 -5.08 6.53
N GLY A 43 10.13 -6.02 6.33
CA GLY A 43 9.82 -7.10 7.27
C GLY A 43 10.45 -8.41 6.82
N LEU A 44 11.02 -9.15 7.78
CA LEU A 44 11.72 -10.41 7.56
C LEU A 44 11.09 -11.52 8.40
N GLY A 45 10.77 -12.62 7.75
CA GLY A 45 10.08 -13.76 8.39
C GLY A 45 8.68 -13.38 8.91
N HIS A 46 7.97 -14.35 9.45
CA HIS A 46 6.64 -14.16 10.00
C HIS A 46 6.60 -14.66 11.44
N THR A 47 6.13 -13.83 12.37
CA THR A 47 5.78 -14.24 13.73
C THR A 47 4.33 -14.67 13.79
N LEU A 48 3.43 -13.89 13.16
CA LEU A 48 2.01 -14.18 13.11
C LEU A 48 1.41 -13.62 11.82
N SER A 49 0.52 -14.37 11.21
CA SER A 49 -0.32 -13.91 10.10
C SER A 49 -1.78 -14.13 10.47
N LEU A 50 -2.59 -13.11 10.26
CA LEU A 50 -4.03 -13.11 10.54
C LEU A 50 -4.79 -12.90 9.24
N GLU A 51 -5.86 -13.66 9.04
CA GLU A 51 -6.70 -13.58 7.86
C GLU A 51 -8.13 -13.18 8.23
N PHE A 52 -8.71 -12.31 7.42
CA PHE A 52 -10.04 -11.76 7.64
C PHE A 52 -10.84 -11.76 6.34
N THR A 53 -12.11 -12.14 6.40
CA THR A 53 -13.02 -12.20 5.27
C THR A 53 -14.37 -11.57 5.60
N GLY A 54 -15.16 -11.30 4.58
CA GLY A 54 -16.52 -10.80 4.75
C GLY A 54 -16.63 -9.30 5.05
N PRO A 55 -17.83 -8.82 5.36
CA PRO A 55 -18.11 -7.39 5.52
C PRO A 55 -17.44 -6.75 6.75
N GLN A 56 -17.11 -7.54 7.77
CA GLN A 56 -16.46 -7.06 9.00
C GLN A 56 -14.94 -7.19 8.98
N ARG A 57 -14.31 -7.59 7.84
CA ARG A 57 -12.88 -7.92 7.73
C ARG A 57 -11.94 -6.87 8.31
N ILE A 58 -12.23 -5.57 8.12
CA ILE A 58 -11.38 -4.48 8.64
C ILE A 58 -11.65 -4.25 10.13
N THR A 59 -12.91 -4.29 10.56
CA THR A 59 -13.32 -4.16 11.96
C THR A 59 -12.76 -5.32 12.81
N ASP A 60 -12.86 -6.56 12.28
CA ASP A 60 -12.33 -7.76 12.95
C ASP A 60 -10.80 -7.68 13.06
N ALA A 61 -10.14 -7.16 12.01
CA ALA A 61 -8.69 -6.92 12.03
C ALA A 61 -8.28 -5.88 13.09
N ALA A 62 -9.02 -4.77 13.18
CA ALA A 62 -8.78 -3.74 14.21
C ALA A 62 -8.97 -4.31 15.62
N ALA A 63 -10.02 -5.09 15.85
CA ALA A 63 -10.28 -5.73 17.14
C ALA A 63 -9.19 -6.75 17.51
N ALA A 64 -8.78 -7.59 16.55
CA ALA A 64 -7.69 -8.56 16.78
C ALA A 64 -6.36 -7.86 17.02
N TRP A 65 -6.04 -6.82 16.27
CA TRP A 65 -4.83 -6.02 16.46
C TRP A 65 -4.77 -5.39 17.86
N HIS A 66 -5.88 -4.77 18.28
CA HIS A 66 -5.98 -4.18 19.63
C HIS A 66 -5.69 -5.20 20.73
N GLN A 67 -6.20 -6.42 20.63
CA GLN A 67 -5.95 -7.49 21.62
C GLN A 67 -4.48 -7.90 21.61
N ILE A 68 -3.85 -8.05 20.45
CA ILE A 68 -2.43 -8.41 20.32
C ILE A 68 -1.55 -7.28 20.89
N ALA A 69 -1.83 -6.03 20.52
CA ALA A 69 -1.08 -4.88 20.99
C ALA A 69 -1.17 -4.70 22.53
N ALA A 70 -2.37 -4.90 23.09
CA ALA A 70 -2.59 -4.81 24.54
C ALA A 70 -1.89 -5.93 25.35
N ALA A 71 -1.64 -7.09 24.73
CA ALA A 71 -0.98 -8.22 25.37
C ALA A 71 0.55 -8.24 25.16
N ALA A 72 1.09 -7.36 24.31
CA ALA A 72 2.50 -7.35 23.95
C ALA A 72 3.36 -6.57 24.98
N GLU A 73 4.56 -7.08 25.24
CA GLU A 73 5.61 -6.38 25.97
C GLU A 73 6.52 -5.67 24.95
N VAL A 74 6.45 -4.33 24.91
CA VAL A 74 7.17 -3.53 23.91
C VAL A 74 8.24 -2.68 24.58
N THR A 75 9.49 -2.87 24.17
CA THR A 75 10.63 -2.00 24.50
C THR A 75 11.04 -1.25 23.24
N ASP A 76 10.62 0.00 23.12
CA ASP A 76 10.93 0.87 22.00
C ASP A 76 11.40 2.24 22.51
N PRO A 77 12.72 2.44 22.64
CA PRO A 77 13.28 3.71 23.11
C PRO A 77 13.25 4.82 22.03
N LEU A 78 12.91 4.49 20.77
CA LEU A 78 12.92 5.46 19.66
C LEU A 78 11.58 6.16 19.52
N GLY A 79 10.47 5.44 19.60
CA GLY A 79 9.12 5.99 19.51
C GLY A 79 8.83 6.73 18.19
N ILE A 80 9.51 6.36 17.09
CA ILE A 80 9.29 6.97 15.78
C ILE A 80 8.39 6.08 14.90
N PRO A 81 7.72 6.63 13.88
CA PRO A 81 6.84 5.86 13.01
C PRO A 81 7.53 4.65 12.36
N GLY A 82 6.98 3.46 12.56
CA GLY A 82 7.52 2.19 12.05
C GLY A 82 8.41 1.43 13.02
N THR A 83 8.65 1.94 14.24
CA THR A 83 9.32 1.23 15.33
C THR A 83 8.32 0.50 16.24
N GLY A 84 8.81 -0.32 17.17
CA GLY A 84 7.96 -1.09 18.07
C GLY A 84 7.19 -2.22 17.39
N LEU A 85 6.05 -2.59 17.95
CA LEU A 85 5.19 -3.63 17.40
C LEU A 85 4.40 -3.06 16.21
N ILE A 86 4.59 -3.64 15.03
CA ILE A 86 3.85 -3.31 13.81
C ILE A 86 3.32 -4.56 13.12
N ALA A 87 2.26 -4.38 12.33
CA ALA A 87 1.80 -5.34 11.33
C ALA A 87 1.68 -4.66 9.96
N PHE A 88 2.16 -5.34 8.91
CA PHE A 88 1.84 -5.00 7.54
C PHE A 88 0.44 -5.50 7.19
N GLY A 89 -0.34 -4.74 6.45
CA GLY A 89 -1.71 -5.10 6.10
C GLY A 89 -2.03 -4.93 4.63
N ALA A 90 -2.87 -5.83 4.11
CA ALA A 90 -3.47 -5.70 2.78
C ALA A 90 -4.92 -6.19 2.83
N PHE A 91 -5.87 -5.30 2.54
CA PHE A 91 -7.29 -5.58 2.62
C PHE A 91 -7.90 -5.73 1.23
N THR A 92 -8.87 -6.63 1.11
CA THR A 92 -9.59 -6.83 -0.15
C THR A 92 -10.54 -5.67 -0.45
N PHE A 93 -10.71 -5.37 -1.75
CA PHE A 93 -11.64 -4.34 -2.21
C PHE A 93 -13.08 -4.68 -1.81
N ALA A 94 -13.55 -5.86 -2.17
CA ALA A 94 -14.92 -6.28 -1.89
C ALA A 94 -15.02 -7.19 -0.66
N ALA A 95 -16.12 -7.07 0.07
CA ALA A 95 -16.44 -7.95 1.19
C ALA A 95 -16.67 -9.41 0.75
N SER A 96 -17.06 -9.60 -0.51
CA SER A 96 -17.31 -10.91 -1.12
C SER A 96 -16.08 -11.55 -1.76
N SER A 97 -14.90 -10.90 -1.68
CA SER A 97 -13.67 -11.46 -2.25
C SER A 97 -13.36 -12.84 -1.70
N ALA A 98 -12.95 -13.75 -2.59
CA ALA A 98 -12.47 -15.09 -2.20
C ALA A 98 -11.07 -15.04 -1.56
N LEU A 99 -10.27 -14.00 -1.86
CA LEU A 99 -8.97 -13.78 -1.25
C LEU A 99 -9.15 -13.16 0.15
N PRO A 100 -8.44 -13.63 1.19
CA PRO A 100 -8.52 -13.00 2.50
C PRO A 100 -7.78 -11.65 2.55
N SER A 101 -8.27 -10.74 3.37
CA SER A 101 -7.50 -9.61 3.91
C SER A 101 -6.53 -10.11 4.96
N VAL A 102 -5.35 -9.50 5.07
CA VAL A 102 -4.31 -9.98 5.98
C VAL A 102 -3.72 -8.87 6.84
N LEU A 103 -3.30 -9.25 8.06
CA LEU A 103 -2.31 -8.55 8.86
C LEU A 103 -1.14 -9.50 9.11
N VAL A 104 0.07 -9.07 8.79
CA VAL A 104 1.29 -9.88 8.92
C VAL A 104 2.26 -9.20 9.87
N ILE A 105 2.57 -9.86 10.99
CA ILE A 105 3.57 -9.44 11.97
C ILE A 105 4.88 -10.14 11.62
N PRO A 106 5.92 -9.40 11.19
CA PRO A 106 7.21 -10.01 10.87
C PRO A 106 7.98 -10.43 12.13
N ARG A 107 9.01 -11.24 11.98
CA ARG A 107 9.96 -11.55 13.07
C ARG A 107 10.95 -10.42 13.32
N VAL A 108 11.35 -9.76 12.24
CA VAL A 108 12.29 -8.63 12.28
C VAL A 108 11.78 -7.55 11.36
N VAL A 109 11.84 -6.30 11.83
CA VAL A 109 11.65 -5.10 11.02
C VAL A 109 12.96 -4.35 10.97
N ILE A 110 13.42 -3.97 9.78
CA ILE A 110 14.54 -3.06 9.60
C ILE A 110 14.03 -1.86 8.82
N GLY A 111 14.27 -0.67 9.35
CA GLY A 111 13.76 0.54 8.72
C GLY A 111 14.71 1.71 8.84
N GLN A 112 14.40 2.74 8.07
CA GLN A 112 15.04 4.04 8.15
C GLN A 112 14.05 5.16 7.85
N ARG A 113 14.19 6.26 8.57
CA ARG A 113 13.43 7.51 8.38
C ARG A 113 14.25 8.69 8.87
N ASP A 114 14.32 9.78 8.11
CA ASP A 114 15.01 11.02 8.47
C ASP A 114 16.47 10.82 8.93
N GLY A 115 17.17 9.89 8.28
CA GLY A 115 18.57 9.57 8.59
C GLY A 115 18.76 8.67 9.81
N GLN A 116 17.71 8.25 10.48
CA GLN A 116 17.76 7.29 11.58
C GLN A 116 17.37 5.89 11.09
N GLY A 117 18.18 4.90 11.45
CA GLY A 117 17.87 3.50 11.18
C GLY A 117 17.54 2.73 12.44
N TRP A 118 16.75 1.69 12.31
CA TRP A 118 16.40 0.83 13.44
C TRP A 118 16.25 -0.62 13.02
N ILE A 119 16.32 -1.49 14.03
CA ILE A 119 15.90 -2.88 13.94
C ILE A 119 14.95 -3.20 15.09
N THR A 120 13.79 -3.78 14.78
CA THR A 120 12.84 -4.31 15.77
C THR A 120 12.78 -5.81 15.64
N ARG A 121 12.86 -6.52 16.76
CA ARG A 121 12.70 -7.99 16.86
C ARG A 121 11.38 -8.29 17.54
N ILE A 122 10.62 -9.23 16.96
CA ILE A 122 9.30 -9.63 17.44
C ILE A 122 9.29 -11.16 17.56
N ARG A 123 8.99 -11.66 18.74
CA ARG A 123 8.90 -13.09 19.05
C ARG A 123 7.75 -13.37 20.01
N PHE A 124 7.34 -14.61 20.11
CA PHE A 124 6.46 -15.02 21.21
C PHE A 124 7.21 -15.05 22.55
N ALA A 125 6.50 -14.76 23.64
CA ALA A 125 7.09 -14.69 24.99
C ALA A 125 7.66 -16.04 25.46
N ASP A 126 7.11 -17.15 24.99
CA ASP A 126 7.56 -18.51 25.26
C ASP A 126 8.71 -18.99 24.36
N GLU A 127 9.15 -18.17 23.38
CA GLU A 127 10.33 -18.45 22.58
C GLU A 127 11.61 -17.91 23.27
N PRO A 128 12.74 -18.64 23.21
CA PRO A 128 14.01 -18.13 23.74
C PRO A 128 14.42 -16.81 23.08
N ALA A 129 15.04 -15.91 23.85
CA ALA A 129 15.46 -14.59 23.37
C ALA A 129 16.43 -14.64 22.16
N ASN A 130 17.13 -15.77 21.97
CA ASN A 130 18.16 -15.95 20.93
C ASN A 130 17.69 -16.68 19.66
N THR A 131 16.42 -17.05 19.52
CA THR A 131 15.92 -17.82 18.36
C THR A 131 15.73 -17.00 17.07
N GLY A 132 16.08 -15.73 17.08
CA GLY A 132 15.99 -14.83 15.92
C GLY A 132 17.30 -14.55 15.20
N MET A 133 18.33 -15.37 15.36
CA MET A 133 19.59 -15.18 14.63
C MET A 133 19.44 -15.57 13.16
N ILE A 134 19.10 -14.61 12.30
CA ILE A 134 19.38 -14.70 10.88
C ILE A 134 20.86 -14.34 10.73
N GLY A 135 21.68 -15.33 10.36
CA GLY A 135 23.13 -15.17 10.26
C GLY A 135 23.53 -14.09 9.24
N VAL A 136 24.48 -13.25 9.60
CA VAL A 136 25.08 -12.24 8.71
C VAL A 136 26.47 -12.69 8.34
N ILE A 137 26.74 -12.69 7.05
CA ILE A 137 28.11 -12.71 6.50
C ILE A 137 28.41 -11.30 6.01
N ARG A 138 29.43 -10.68 6.60
CA ARG A 138 30.04 -9.47 6.01
C ARG A 138 30.68 -9.87 4.69
N SER A 139 30.24 -9.29 3.59
CA SER A 139 30.99 -9.36 2.33
C SER A 139 32.23 -8.48 2.42
N GLY A 140 33.41 -9.10 2.29
CA GLY A 140 34.62 -8.51 1.78
C GLY A 140 35.46 -7.67 2.74
N VAL A 141 36.28 -8.35 3.55
CA VAL A 141 37.64 -7.87 3.87
C VAL A 141 38.60 -9.06 3.64
N ALA A 142 39.60 -8.80 2.82
CA ALA A 142 40.66 -9.75 2.50
C ALA A 142 41.38 -10.27 3.78
N PRO A 143 41.91 -11.53 3.79
CA PRO A 143 42.56 -12.07 4.96
C PRO A 143 44.00 -11.51 5.05
N GLY A 144 44.22 -10.69 6.09
CA GLY A 144 45.58 -10.24 6.39
C GLY A 144 45.65 -9.07 7.33
N ALA A 145 45.44 -9.29 8.62
CA ALA A 145 46.13 -8.60 9.71
C ALA A 145 45.75 -9.23 11.07
N ARG A 146 46.69 -9.94 11.68
CA ARG A 146 46.63 -10.32 13.10
C ARG A 146 46.98 -9.11 13.95
N SER A 147 46.16 -8.76 14.94
CA SER A 147 46.67 -8.33 16.23
C SER A 147 45.60 -8.59 17.29
N ALA A 148 46.03 -9.30 18.31
CA ALA A 148 45.28 -9.51 19.54
C ALA A 148 45.33 -8.22 20.35
N ASP A 149 44.19 -7.80 20.87
CA ASP A 149 44.10 -7.29 22.22
C ASP A 149 42.64 -7.36 22.70
N SER A 150 42.53 -8.05 23.84
CA SER A 150 41.30 -8.29 24.57
C SER A 150 40.84 -7.04 25.32
N VAL A 151 39.65 -6.56 24.99
CA VAL A 151 38.85 -5.79 25.94
C VAL A 151 37.44 -6.38 25.98
N ALA A 152 37.12 -6.96 27.13
CA ALA A 152 35.82 -7.46 27.46
C ALA A 152 34.83 -6.29 27.57
N GLY A 153 34.08 -6.04 26.54
CA GLY A 153 32.89 -5.23 26.49
C GLY A 153 31.86 -5.98 25.67
N SER A 154 30.78 -6.44 26.32
CA SER A 154 29.68 -7.16 25.70
C SER A 154 28.99 -6.26 24.68
N SER A 155 29.56 -6.12 23.51
CA SER A 155 28.87 -5.57 22.35
C SER A 155 28.05 -6.71 21.74
N ALA A 156 26.74 -6.72 22.04
CA ALA A 156 25.81 -7.56 21.31
C ALA A 156 25.92 -7.20 19.83
N HIS A 157 26.66 -7.98 19.07
CA HIS A 157 26.73 -7.84 17.61
C HIS A 157 25.32 -8.06 17.06
N THR A 158 24.66 -6.99 16.63
CA THR A 158 23.41 -7.06 15.90
C THR A 158 23.68 -7.75 14.57
N LEU A 159 23.27 -9.01 14.45
CA LEU A 159 23.39 -9.76 13.22
C LEU A 159 22.29 -9.32 12.26
N LEU A 160 22.65 -8.60 11.22
CA LEU A 160 21.78 -8.26 10.10
C LEU A 160 21.58 -9.47 9.18
N PRO A 161 20.46 -9.61 8.49
CA PRO A 161 20.24 -10.71 7.55
C PRO A 161 21.27 -10.68 6.42
N THR A 162 21.58 -11.86 5.89
CA THR A 162 22.46 -11.97 4.72
C THR A 162 21.80 -11.29 3.53
N VAL A 163 22.49 -10.30 2.97
CA VAL A 163 22.08 -9.68 1.70
C VAL A 163 22.19 -10.72 0.59
N THR A 164 21.06 -11.15 0.06
CA THR A 164 21.03 -11.98 -1.13
C THR A 164 20.95 -11.08 -2.35
N ARG A 165 21.87 -11.23 -3.29
CA ARG A 165 21.83 -10.45 -4.53
C ARG A 165 20.48 -10.65 -5.20
N VAL A 166 19.81 -9.54 -5.58
CA VAL A 166 18.61 -9.57 -6.41
C VAL A 166 19.06 -9.96 -7.80
N GLU A 167 18.61 -11.12 -8.28
CA GLU A 167 18.82 -11.54 -9.67
C GLU A 167 17.82 -10.79 -10.56
N GLN A 168 18.24 -10.49 -11.79
CA GLN A 168 17.33 -9.83 -12.73
C GLN A 168 16.24 -10.81 -13.10
N ALA A 169 14.97 -10.39 -12.96
CA ALA A 169 13.85 -11.24 -13.36
C ALA A 169 13.89 -11.48 -14.87
N THR A 170 13.50 -12.67 -15.26
CA THR A 170 13.22 -12.97 -16.66
C THR A 170 11.98 -12.16 -17.08
N SER A 171 12.00 -11.61 -18.29
CA SER A 171 10.90 -10.80 -18.82
C SER A 171 9.58 -11.59 -18.82
N VAL A 172 8.62 -11.14 -18.03
CA VAL A 172 7.29 -11.74 -17.93
C VAL A 172 6.34 -11.06 -18.91
N THR A 173 5.84 -11.83 -19.86
CA THR A 173 4.81 -11.34 -20.79
C THR A 173 3.43 -11.42 -20.12
N LEU A 174 2.76 -10.27 -20.02
CA LEU A 174 1.39 -10.18 -19.54
C LEU A 174 0.41 -10.20 -20.71
N SER A 175 -0.66 -10.98 -20.59
CA SER A 175 -1.77 -11.09 -21.54
C SER A 175 -3.10 -10.77 -20.85
N PRO A 176 -4.17 -10.41 -21.61
CA PRO A 176 -5.48 -10.18 -21.02
C PRO A 176 -5.93 -11.36 -20.13
N GLY A 177 -6.42 -11.06 -18.94
CA GLY A 177 -6.94 -12.02 -17.98
C GLY A 177 -8.40 -12.38 -18.26
N GLN A 178 -9.23 -12.35 -17.22
CA GLN A 178 -10.66 -12.66 -17.36
C GLN A 178 -11.39 -11.52 -18.09
N GLN A 179 -10.95 -10.27 -17.91
CA GLN A 179 -11.50 -9.11 -18.62
C GLN A 179 -10.75 -8.87 -19.93
N SER A 180 -11.27 -9.37 -21.03
CA SER A 180 -10.73 -9.09 -22.37
C SER A 180 -10.91 -7.60 -22.74
N GLU A 181 -10.14 -7.10 -23.71
CA GLU A 181 -10.29 -5.72 -24.20
C GLU A 181 -11.70 -5.47 -24.76
N ALA A 182 -12.22 -6.39 -25.56
CA ALA A 182 -13.58 -6.28 -26.08
C ALA A 182 -14.63 -6.32 -24.96
N GLY A 183 -14.46 -7.19 -23.96
CA GLY A 183 -15.35 -7.26 -22.80
C GLY A 183 -15.32 -5.98 -21.97
N PHE A 184 -14.15 -5.35 -21.83
CA PHE A 184 -14.03 -4.07 -21.14
C PHE A 184 -14.75 -2.94 -21.90
N LEU A 185 -14.61 -2.85 -23.22
CA LEU A 185 -15.34 -1.86 -24.03
C LEU A 185 -16.86 -1.98 -23.84
N VAL A 186 -17.39 -3.21 -23.85
CA VAL A 186 -18.81 -3.47 -23.59
C VAL A 186 -19.21 -3.06 -22.18
N ALA A 187 -18.38 -3.36 -21.17
CA ALA A 187 -18.64 -2.96 -19.80
C ALA A 187 -18.65 -1.43 -19.61
N VAL A 188 -17.76 -0.72 -20.30
CA VAL A 188 -17.72 0.76 -20.28
C VAL A 188 -19.00 1.33 -20.91
N ASP A 189 -19.43 0.83 -22.07
CA ASP A 189 -20.65 1.30 -22.73
C ASP A 189 -21.90 1.08 -21.87
N GLU A 190 -22.01 -0.09 -21.20
CA GLU A 190 -23.08 -0.36 -20.25
C GLU A 190 -23.01 0.59 -19.04
N ALA A 191 -21.81 0.84 -18.49
CA ALA A 191 -21.62 1.79 -17.40
C ALA A 191 -22.07 3.19 -17.77
N ILE A 192 -21.73 3.69 -18.98
CA ILE A 192 -22.17 4.98 -19.53
C ILE A 192 -23.71 5.00 -19.61
N SER A 193 -24.33 3.92 -20.08
CA SER A 193 -25.79 3.80 -20.15
C SER A 193 -26.43 3.93 -18.77
N ARG A 194 -25.93 3.20 -17.74
CA ARG A 194 -26.41 3.28 -16.34
C ARG A 194 -26.22 4.68 -15.75
N ILE A 195 -25.09 5.34 -16.05
CA ILE A 195 -24.84 6.71 -15.59
C ILE A 195 -25.85 7.70 -16.22
N ARG A 196 -26.13 7.57 -17.53
CA ARG A 196 -27.13 8.43 -18.22
C ARG A 196 -28.55 8.19 -17.69
N HIS A 197 -28.86 6.98 -17.21
CA HIS A 197 -30.11 6.67 -16.52
C HIS A 197 -30.10 7.09 -15.04
N LYS A 198 -29.01 7.70 -14.54
CA LYS A 198 -28.85 8.23 -13.16
C LYS A 198 -28.86 7.15 -12.07
N ASP A 199 -28.48 5.91 -12.38
CA ASP A 199 -28.29 4.85 -11.40
C ASP A 199 -27.08 5.17 -10.51
N VAL A 200 -25.99 5.61 -11.14
CA VAL A 200 -24.77 6.14 -10.54
C VAL A 200 -24.36 7.42 -11.28
N SER A 201 -23.52 8.26 -10.68
CA SER A 201 -22.94 9.42 -11.36
C SER A 201 -21.53 9.13 -11.90
N LYS A 202 -20.86 8.14 -11.34
CA LYS A 202 -19.52 7.68 -11.68
C LYS A 202 -19.35 6.23 -11.24
N VAL A 203 -18.66 5.43 -12.03
CA VAL A 203 -18.18 4.10 -11.62
C VAL A 203 -16.74 3.90 -12.10
N VAL A 204 -15.92 3.23 -11.31
CA VAL A 204 -14.54 2.86 -11.71
C VAL A 204 -14.55 1.42 -12.18
N LEU A 205 -14.18 1.18 -13.43
CA LEU A 205 -14.06 -0.17 -13.99
C LEU A 205 -12.59 -0.55 -14.17
N ALA A 206 -12.30 -1.82 -13.92
CA ALA A 206 -10.95 -2.36 -13.96
C ALA A 206 -10.80 -3.49 -14.99
N ARG A 207 -9.54 -3.78 -15.32
CA ARG A 207 -9.09 -4.91 -16.12
C ARG A 207 -7.98 -5.64 -15.39
N ASP A 208 -7.78 -6.89 -15.78
CA ASP A 208 -6.69 -7.73 -15.31
C ASP A 208 -5.82 -8.21 -16.48
N LEU A 209 -4.50 -8.29 -16.23
CA LEU A 209 -3.54 -8.96 -17.10
C LEU A 209 -2.86 -10.08 -16.31
N ILE A 210 -2.63 -11.22 -16.95
CA ILE A 210 -2.06 -12.41 -16.33
C ILE A 210 -0.76 -12.79 -17.02
N GLY A 211 0.24 -13.17 -16.23
CA GLY A 211 1.52 -13.72 -16.67
C GLY A 211 1.94 -14.90 -15.80
N GLN A 212 2.99 -15.58 -16.25
CA GLN A 212 3.60 -16.69 -15.51
C GLN A 212 5.06 -16.36 -15.20
N LEU A 213 5.44 -16.60 -13.96
CA LEU A 213 6.82 -16.54 -13.48
C LEU A 213 7.47 -17.88 -13.75
N ASP A 214 8.67 -17.86 -14.31
CA ASP A 214 9.47 -19.06 -14.51
C ASP A 214 10.20 -19.48 -13.22
N THR A 215 10.64 -20.74 -13.20
CA THR A 215 11.43 -21.24 -12.07
C THR A 215 12.77 -20.51 -12.03
N GLY A 216 12.99 -19.70 -11.00
CA GLY A 216 14.20 -18.90 -10.83
C GLY A 216 13.98 -17.40 -10.99
N ASP A 217 12.80 -16.96 -11.43
CA ASP A 217 12.44 -15.55 -11.42
C ASP A 217 12.42 -14.99 -10.00
N ASP A 218 13.06 -13.84 -9.84
CA ASP A 218 13.17 -13.17 -8.55
C ASP A 218 12.27 -11.93 -8.50
N ILE A 219 11.11 -12.08 -7.88
CA ILE A 219 10.10 -11.01 -7.78
C ILE A 219 10.62 -9.74 -7.08
N ARG A 220 11.74 -9.82 -6.35
CA ARG A 220 12.37 -8.66 -5.72
C ARG A 220 12.85 -7.65 -6.74
N SER A 221 13.23 -8.09 -7.96
CA SER A 221 13.60 -7.19 -9.06
C SER A 221 12.45 -6.22 -9.41
N MET A 222 11.23 -6.73 -9.51
CA MET A 222 10.04 -5.90 -9.72
C MET A 222 9.87 -4.86 -8.60
N ILE A 223 10.05 -5.25 -7.34
CA ILE A 223 9.92 -4.35 -6.18
C ILE A 223 10.98 -3.24 -6.26
N VAL A 224 12.24 -3.59 -6.52
CA VAL A 224 13.36 -2.64 -6.64
C VAL A 224 13.14 -1.69 -7.82
N ASN A 225 12.74 -2.21 -8.99
CA ASN A 225 12.45 -1.41 -10.18
C ASN A 225 11.31 -0.41 -9.92
N LEU A 226 10.23 -0.83 -9.24
CA LEU A 226 9.15 0.08 -8.84
C LEU A 226 9.63 1.18 -7.88
N ALA A 227 10.42 0.83 -6.86
CA ALA A 227 10.92 1.79 -5.88
C ALA A 227 11.84 2.84 -6.50
N GLN A 228 12.68 2.44 -7.48
CA GLN A 228 13.61 3.32 -8.17
C GLN A 228 12.92 4.19 -9.23
N SER A 229 11.96 3.62 -9.96
CA SER A 229 11.27 4.33 -11.05
C SER A 229 10.20 5.30 -10.54
N TYR A 230 9.62 5.01 -9.36
CA TYR A 230 8.52 5.81 -8.78
C TYR A 230 8.82 6.21 -7.32
N PRO A 231 9.91 6.94 -7.05
CA PRO A 231 10.36 7.25 -5.67
C PRO A 231 9.35 8.06 -4.86
N ASP A 232 8.47 8.83 -5.52
CA ASP A 232 7.41 9.61 -4.86
C ASP A 232 6.16 8.79 -4.49
N CYS A 233 6.06 7.56 -5.01
CA CYS A 233 4.96 6.64 -4.72
C CYS A 233 5.27 5.73 -3.53
N TRP A 234 4.24 5.22 -2.89
CA TRP A 234 4.38 4.15 -1.90
C TRP A 234 4.67 2.84 -2.60
N THR A 235 5.91 2.37 -2.55
CA THR A 235 6.24 1.01 -2.99
C THR A 235 6.01 0.06 -1.82
N TYR A 236 5.25 -0.98 -2.07
CA TYR A 236 4.83 -1.95 -1.06
C TYR A 236 4.89 -3.38 -1.56
N SER A 237 5.06 -4.28 -0.61
CA SER A 237 4.91 -5.72 -0.79
C SER A 237 4.31 -6.32 0.47
N VAL A 238 3.14 -6.97 0.36
CA VAL A 238 2.44 -7.64 1.46
C VAL A 238 1.72 -8.86 0.92
N ASP A 239 2.10 -10.05 1.36
CA ASP A 239 1.45 -11.33 1.03
C ASP A 239 1.19 -11.50 -0.49
N GLY A 240 2.23 -11.30 -1.29
CA GLY A 240 2.20 -11.40 -2.74
C GLY A 240 1.58 -10.21 -3.48
N LEU A 241 0.95 -9.27 -2.79
CA LEU A 241 0.53 -8.00 -3.38
C LEU A 241 1.74 -7.06 -3.48
N ILE A 242 2.13 -6.67 -4.70
CA ILE A 242 3.30 -5.82 -4.98
C ILE A 242 2.85 -4.64 -5.84
N GLY A 243 3.29 -3.43 -5.48
CA GLY A 243 2.91 -2.27 -6.28
C GLY A 243 3.62 -0.98 -5.86
N SER A 244 3.30 0.10 -6.59
CA SER A 244 3.79 1.45 -6.31
C SER A 244 2.66 2.47 -6.45
N SER A 245 1.99 2.76 -5.33
CA SER A 245 0.79 3.60 -5.30
C SER A 245 1.12 5.09 -5.14
N PRO A 246 0.56 5.97 -5.98
CA PRO A 246 0.65 7.41 -5.77
C PRO A 246 -0.35 7.93 -4.73
N GLU A 247 -1.31 7.12 -4.29
CA GLU A 247 -2.48 7.56 -3.54
C GLU A 247 -2.44 7.10 -2.08
N THR A 248 -2.18 8.05 -1.18
CA THR A 248 -2.32 7.83 0.26
C THR A 248 -3.80 7.86 0.63
N LEU A 249 -4.28 6.78 1.26
CA LEU A 249 -5.63 6.74 1.80
C LEU A 249 -5.71 7.56 3.09
N VAL A 250 -4.84 7.24 4.05
CA VAL A 250 -4.72 7.94 5.34
C VAL A 250 -3.39 7.60 6.01
N SER A 251 -2.82 8.55 6.73
CA SER A 251 -1.72 8.35 7.67
C SER A 251 -2.09 8.87 9.05
N VAL A 252 -1.59 8.19 10.08
CA VAL A 252 -1.76 8.57 11.48
C VAL A 252 -0.41 8.50 12.18
N HIS A 253 0.00 9.60 12.79
CA HIS A 253 1.23 9.72 13.57
C HIS A 253 0.99 10.62 14.78
N ASP A 254 1.33 10.16 15.96
CA ASP A 254 1.17 10.90 17.22
C ASP A 254 -0.23 11.51 17.38
N ASN A 255 -1.26 10.69 17.16
CA ASN A 255 -2.67 11.12 17.25
C ASN A 255 -3.10 12.16 16.20
N ARG A 256 -2.30 12.43 15.18
CA ARG A 256 -2.62 13.30 14.05
C ARG A 256 -2.85 12.47 12.80
N MET A 257 -3.98 12.69 12.16
CA MET A 257 -4.29 12.07 10.87
C MET A 257 -4.04 13.04 9.73
N GLU A 258 -3.61 12.50 8.61
CA GLU A 258 -3.51 13.19 7.33
C GLU A 258 -4.10 12.31 6.24
N ALA A 259 -4.86 12.92 5.33
CA ALA A 259 -5.38 12.29 4.13
C ALA A 259 -5.28 13.26 2.96
N ARG A 260 -5.14 12.72 1.74
CA ARG A 260 -5.15 13.53 0.52
C ARG A 260 -6.22 13.00 -0.42
N VAL A 261 -7.14 13.88 -0.78
CA VAL A 261 -8.18 13.58 -1.75
C VAL A 261 -7.69 13.97 -3.14
N LEU A 262 -7.74 13.02 -4.08
CA LEU A 262 -7.42 13.24 -5.49
C LEU A 262 -8.70 13.00 -6.31
N ALA A 263 -9.20 14.02 -7.00
CA ALA A 263 -10.31 13.91 -7.94
C ALA A 263 -10.21 15.04 -8.96
N GLY A 264 -10.62 14.79 -10.19
CA GLY A 264 -10.32 15.65 -11.35
C GLY A 264 -8.92 15.37 -11.88
N THR A 265 -8.81 15.03 -13.15
CA THR A 265 -7.55 14.55 -13.77
C THR A 265 -7.43 15.09 -15.19
N THR A 266 -6.21 15.48 -15.57
CA THR A 266 -5.86 15.74 -16.96
C THR A 266 -4.49 15.17 -17.30
N SER A 267 -4.26 14.89 -18.57
CA SER A 267 -2.97 14.41 -19.08
C SER A 267 -1.88 15.47 -18.91
N ARG A 268 -0.62 15.03 -18.97
CA ARG A 268 0.53 15.93 -19.08
C ARG A 268 0.63 16.50 -20.50
N GLY A 269 1.10 17.71 -20.61
CA GLY A 269 1.41 18.33 -21.89
C GLY A 269 2.68 17.75 -22.52
N VAL A 270 2.77 17.84 -23.85
CA VAL A 270 3.93 17.37 -24.62
C VAL A 270 5.16 18.29 -24.46
N ASP A 271 4.96 19.50 -23.99
CA ASP A 271 5.99 20.50 -23.66
C ASP A 271 5.59 21.32 -22.43
N ALA A 272 6.50 22.11 -21.89
CA ALA A 272 6.30 22.87 -20.66
C ALA A 272 5.14 23.89 -20.74
N VAL A 273 4.86 24.46 -21.90
CA VAL A 273 3.81 25.47 -22.09
C VAL A 273 2.44 24.79 -22.10
N SER A 274 2.27 23.76 -22.92
CA SER A 274 1.02 22.97 -22.96
C SER A 274 0.74 22.27 -21.63
N ASP A 275 1.77 21.83 -20.91
CA ASP A 275 1.65 21.20 -19.58
C ASP A 275 1.08 22.16 -18.55
N LEU A 276 1.58 23.39 -18.49
CA LEU A 276 1.04 24.42 -17.60
C LEU A 276 -0.37 24.88 -18.00
N GLN A 277 -0.68 24.93 -19.30
CA GLN A 277 -2.02 25.26 -19.78
C GLN A 277 -3.04 24.20 -19.36
N LEU A 278 -2.72 22.91 -19.47
CA LEU A 278 -3.57 21.81 -19.01
C LEU A 278 -3.79 21.85 -17.50
N ALA A 279 -2.74 22.10 -16.72
CA ALA A 279 -2.88 22.27 -15.27
C ALA A 279 -3.79 23.46 -14.90
N ALA A 280 -3.64 24.60 -15.59
CA ALA A 280 -4.47 25.79 -15.37
C ALA A 280 -5.92 25.55 -15.80
N SER A 281 -6.15 24.84 -16.89
CA SER A 281 -7.48 24.45 -17.36
C SER A 281 -8.19 23.55 -16.33
N LEU A 282 -7.47 22.55 -15.79
CA LEU A 282 -7.99 21.68 -14.74
C LEU A 282 -8.36 22.49 -13.48
N ALA A 283 -7.48 23.40 -13.04
CA ALA A 283 -7.69 24.24 -11.86
C ALA A 283 -8.90 25.19 -11.99
N SER A 284 -9.31 25.54 -13.22
CA SER A 284 -10.42 26.44 -13.50
C SER A 284 -11.69 25.73 -14.02
N SER A 285 -11.64 24.42 -14.20
CA SER A 285 -12.77 23.63 -14.69
C SER A 285 -13.85 23.50 -13.60
N THR A 286 -15.01 24.13 -13.82
CA THR A 286 -16.13 24.05 -12.89
C THR A 286 -16.57 22.60 -12.64
N LYS A 287 -16.62 21.78 -13.71
CA LYS A 287 -16.95 20.35 -13.62
C LYS A 287 -16.00 19.60 -12.69
N ASP A 288 -14.68 19.74 -12.90
CA ASP A 288 -13.67 19.04 -12.12
C ASP A 288 -13.63 19.54 -10.67
N LEU A 289 -13.85 20.84 -10.44
CA LEU A 289 -13.95 21.44 -9.10
C LEU A 289 -15.19 20.94 -8.35
N ASP A 290 -16.33 20.78 -9.01
CA ASP A 290 -17.55 20.22 -8.41
C ASP A 290 -17.36 18.75 -8.04
N GLU A 291 -16.80 17.93 -8.97
CA GLU A 291 -16.48 16.53 -8.69
C GLU A 291 -15.51 16.39 -7.52
N HIS A 292 -14.45 17.21 -7.51
CA HIS A 292 -13.49 17.26 -6.42
C HIS A 292 -14.14 17.63 -5.09
N GLY A 293 -14.99 18.65 -5.09
CA GLY A 293 -15.73 19.08 -3.91
C GLY A 293 -16.63 17.98 -3.32
N PHE A 294 -17.22 17.12 -4.15
CA PHE A 294 -17.97 15.95 -3.70
C PHE A 294 -17.05 14.93 -3.02
N ALA A 295 -15.91 14.62 -3.63
CA ALA A 295 -14.95 13.68 -3.06
C ALA A 295 -14.42 14.17 -1.70
N VAL A 296 -14.06 15.45 -1.58
CA VAL A 296 -13.62 16.07 -0.32
C VAL A 296 -14.70 15.99 0.76
N ARG A 297 -15.94 16.35 0.43
CA ARG A 297 -17.05 16.26 1.42
C ARG A 297 -17.26 14.84 1.92
N SER A 298 -17.25 13.85 1.03
CA SER A 298 -17.40 12.43 1.40
C SER A 298 -16.31 11.97 2.38
N VAL A 299 -15.06 12.36 2.14
CA VAL A 299 -13.94 12.03 3.04
C VAL A 299 -14.07 12.75 4.38
N VAL A 300 -14.43 14.05 4.39
CA VAL A 300 -14.64 14.82 5.63
C VAL A 300 -15.79 14.22 6.46
N GLU A 301 -16.92 13.88 5.83
CA GLU A 301 -18.06 13.25 6.51
C GLU A 301 -17.67 11.90 7.13
N ALA A 302 -16.92 11.07 6.40
CA ALA A 302 -16.45 9.77 6.89
C ALA A 302 -15.47 9.89 8.07
N LEU A 303 -14.60 10.90 8.08
CA LEU A 303 -13.58 11.11 9.12
C LEU A 303 -14.10 11.88 10.35
N THR A 304 -15.18 12.65 10.23
CA THR A 304 -15.73 13.46 11.32
C THR A 304 -16.00 12.69 12.61
N PRO A 305 -16.53 11.45 12.61
CA PRO A 305 -16.75 10.70 13.85
C PRO A 305 -15.48 10.32 14.60
N PHE A 306 -14.33 10.28 13.91
CA PHE A 306 -13.05 9.81 14.44
C PHE A 306 -12.08 10.94 14.79
N THR A 307 -12.48 12.20 14.54
CA THR A 307 -11.60 13.35 14.69
C THR A 307 -12.25 14.44 15.54
N SER A 308 -11.47 15.04 16.44
CA SER A 308 -11.93 16.15 17.26
C SER A 308 -11.90 17.50 16.54
N HIS A 309 -11.07 17.62 15.52
CA HIS A 309 -10.90 18.83 14.71
C HIS A 309 -10.33 18.46 13.34
N LEU A 310 -11.05 18.81 12.28
CA LEU A 310 -10.59 18.63 10.90
C LEU A 310 -10.25 19.99 10.29
N THR A 311 -9.10 20.05 9.65
CA THR A 311 -8.66 21.15 8.81
C THR A 311 -8.47 20.66 7.38
N ARG A 312 -8.60 21.56 6.43
CA ARG A 312 -8.31 21.27 5.01
C ARG A 312 -7.53 22.43 4.41
N SER A 313 -6.81 22.19 3.32
CA SER A 313 -6.21 23.28 2.54
C SER A 313 -7.27 24.31 2.12
N ASP A 314 -6.88 25.57 1.97
CA ASP A 314 -7.80 26.70 1.66
C ASP A 314 -8.61 26.52 0.35
N GLY A 315 -8.16 25.59 -0.51
CA GLY A 315 -8.82 25.20 -1.74
C GLY A 315 -8.07 24.03 -2.40
N PRO A 316 -8.62 23.46 -3.47
CA PRO A 316 -7.92 22.44 -4.24
C PRO A 316 -6.71 23.07 -4.95
N PHE A 317 -5.62 22.32 -5.02
CA PHE A 317 -4.42 22.66 -5.76
C PHE A 317 -4.11 21.60 -6.84
N THR A 318 -3.33 21.96 -7.85
CA THR A 318 -2.90 21.00 -8.87
C THR A 318 -1.68 20.22 -8.39
N LEU A 319 -1.80 18.89 -8.36
CA LEU A 319 -0.71 17.97 -8.04
C LEU A 319 -0.15 17.37 -9.32
N LYS A 320 1.16 17.60 -9.54
CA LYS A 320 1.91 17.06 -10.67
C LYS A 320 2.35 15.64 -10.38
N LEU A 321 1.92 14.68 -11.20
CA LEU A 321 2.45 13.32 -11.23
C LEU A 321 3.22 13.08 -12.54
N PRO A 322 4.01 12.01 -12.68
CA PRO A 322 4.77 11.76 -13.90
C PRO A 322 3.94 11.81 -15.19
N ASN A 323 2.73 11.25 -15.16
CA ASN A 323 1.89 11.04 -16.34
C ASN A 323 0.61 11.88 -16.40
N VAL A 324 0.21 12.50 -15.26
CA VAL A 324 -1.05 13.24 -15.14
C VAL A 324 -0.93 14.42 -14.18
N TRP A 325 -1.90 15.35 -14.26
CA TRP A 325 -2.24 16.32 -13.24
C TRP A 325 -3.51 15.90 -12.51
N HIS A 326 -3.57 16.06 -11.19
CA HIS A 326 -4.79 15.91 -10.40
C HIS A 326 -5.13 17.21 -9.67
N LEU A 327 -6.41 17.42 -9.39
CA LEU A 327 -6.80 18.30 -8.28
C LEU A 327 -6.60 17.54 -6.97
N ALA A 328 -6.04 18.21 -5.97
CA ALA A 328 -5.73 17.66 -4.67
C ALA A 328 -6.23 18.58 -3.55
N THR A 329 -6.72 17.99 -2.46
CA THR A 329 -6.99 18.68 -1.20
C THR A 329 -6.40 17.88 -0.06
N ASP A 330 -5.58 18.52 0.77
CA ASP A 330 -5.05 17.95 1.99
C ASP A 330 -6.05 18.13 3.13
N ILE A 331 -6.27 17.08 3.90
CA ILE A 331 -7.12 17.03 5.08
C ILE A 331 -6.24 16.58 6.23
N ALA A 332 -6.28 17.29 7.35
CA ALA A 332 -5.57 16.93 8.57
C ALA A 332 -6.48 17.09 9.78
N GLY A 333 -6.22 16.32 10.83
CA GLY A 333 -7.01 16.38 12.04
C GLY A 333 -6.33 15.71 13.23
N ALA A 334 -6.90 15.93 14.43
CA ALA A 334 -6.53 15.20 15.62
C ALA A 334 -7.55 14.08 15.87
N LEU A 335 -7.08 12.86 16.10
CA LEU A 335 -7.95 11.73 16.39
C LEU A 335 -8.70 11.92 17.73
N THR A 336 -9.90 11.39 17.81
CA THR A 336 -10.59 11.20 19.07
C THR A 336 -9.92 10.04 19.83
N HIS A 337 -9.95 10.11 21.17
CA HIS A 337 -9.29 9.13 22.02
C HIS A 337 -9.78 7.70 21.71
N GLY A 338 -8.82 6.80 21.46
CA GLY A 338 -9.06 5.39 21.17
C GLY A 338 -9.24 5.04 19.69
N SER A 339 -9.31 6.05 18.78
CA SER A 339 -9.34 5.78 17.33
C SER A 339 -7.95 5.42 16.81
N THR A 340 -7.90 4.54 15.83
CA THR A 340 -6.68 4.03 15.19
C THR A 340 -6.70 4.29 13.68
N SER A 341 -5.57 4.09 13.02
CA SER A 341 -5.49 4.17 11.56
C SER A 341 -6.42 3.15 10.86
N LEU A 342 -6.67 1.96 11.45
CA LEU A 342 -7.62 0.98 10.90
C LEU A 342 -9.08 1.43 10.99
N ASP A 343 -9.47 2.19 12.01
CA ASP A 343 -10.82 2.75 12.10
C ASP A 343 -11.04 3.75 10.96
N LEU A 344 -10.03 4.56 10.63
CA LEU A 344 -10.09 5.48 9.50
C LEU A 344 -10.11 4.74 8.15
N VAL A 345 -9.32 3.67 8.02
CA VAL A 345 -9.36 2.79 6.84
C VAL A 345 -10.75 2.21 6.64
N GLN A 346 -11.39 1.71 7.71
CA GLN A 346 -12.76 1.19 7.66
C GLN A 346 -13.77 2.26 7.22
N ALA A 347 -13.63 3.48 7.71
CA ALA A 347 -14.53 4.58 7.38
C ALA A 347 -14.38 5.08 5.93
N LEU A 348 -13.16 5.01 5.39
CA LEU A 348 -12.84 5.55 4.07
C LEU A 348 -13.01 4.52 2.94
N HIS A 349 -12.87 3.21 3.24
CA HIS A 349 -12.85 2.19 2.19
C HIS A 349 -14.24 1.62 1.87
N PRO A 350 -14.59 1.51 0.56
CA PRO A 350 -13.86 2.03 -0.59
C PRO A 350 -14.18 3.51 -0.87
N THR A 351 -13.18 4.26 -1.32
CA THR A 351 -13.38 5.66 -1.73
C THR A 351 -14.08 5.76 -3.08
N ALA A 352 -14.69 6.91 -3.35
CA ALA A 352 -15.26 7.22 -4.67
C ALA A 352 -14.21 7.21 -5.80
N ALA A 353 -12.93 7.38 -5.47
CA ALA A 353 -11.83 7.37 -6.43
C ALA A 353 -11.60 5.98 -7.06
N VAL A 354 -11.95 4.89 -6.35
CA VAL A 354 -11.74 3.51 -6.81
C VAL A 354 -13.03 2.70 -6.97
N ALA A 355 -14.16 3.21 -6.45
CA ALA A 355 -15.48 2.59 -6.60
C ALA A 355 -16.39 3.43 -7.52
N GLY A 356 -16.69 4.65 -7.13
CA GLY A 356 -17.62 5.55 -7.83
C GLY A 356 -18.62 6.20 -6.87
N THR A 357 -19.65 6.85 -7.43
CA THR A 357 -20.62 7.64 -6.68
C THR A 357 -22.06 7.38 -7.14
N PRO A 358 -23.02 7.07 -6.28
CA PRO A 358 -22.88 6.74 -4.84
C PRO A 358 -22.12 5.42 -4.65
N THR A 359 -21.23 5.34 -3.66
CA THR A 359 -20.29 4.24 -3.51
C THR A 359 -20.94 2.85 -3.46
N ALA A 360 -21.99 2.67 -2.68
CA ALA A 360 -22.67 1.36 -2.56
C ALA A 360 -23.25 0.86 -3.90
N LYS A 361 -23.87 1.78 -4.69
CA LYS A 361 -24.40 1.45 -6.01
C LYS A 361 -23.28 1.16 -7.02
N ALA A 362 -22.19 1.93 -6.94
CA ALA A 362 -21.03 1.74 -7.81
C ALA A 362 -20.36 0.39 -7.55
N VAL A 363 -20.20 -0.02 -6.28
CA VAL A 363 -19.67 -1.36 -5.92
C VAL A 363 -20.55 -2.48 -6.44
N ALA A 364 -21.89 -2.34 -6.35
CA ALA A 364 -22.81 -3.32 -6.93
C ALA A 364 -22.67 -3.41 -8.46
N LEU A 365 -22.57 -2.26 -9.14
CA LEU A 365 -22.39 -2.21 -10.60
C LEU A 365 -21.03 -2.79 -11.04
N ILE A 366 -19.96 -2.54 -10.28
CA ILE A 366 -18.65 -3.17 -10.50
C ILE A 366 -18.78 -4.70 -10.47
N ALA A 367 -19.48 -5.25 -9.46
CA ALA A 367 -19.68 -6.70 -9.33
C ALA A 367 -20.54 -7.30 -10.47
N GLU A 368 -21.37 -6.50 -11.14
CA GLU A 368 -22.13 -6.92 -12.32
C GLU A 368 -21.28 -6.91 -13.60
N LEU A 369 -20.39 -5.91 -13.75
CA LEU A 369 -19.69 -5.62 -15.02
C LEU A 369 -18.29 -6.23 -15.08
N GLU A 370 -17.63 -6.49 -13.96
CA GLU A 370 -16.30 -7.12 -13.91
C GLU A 370 -16.44 -8.64 -13.75
N PRO A 371 -15.86 -9.46 -14.66
CA PRO A 371 -15.96 -10.91 -14.58
C PRO A 371 -14.96 -11.54 -13.61
N PHE A 372 -14.19 -10.75 -12.87
CA PHE A 372 -13.14 -11.20 -11.97
C PHE A 372 -13.26 -10.56 -10.58
N ASP A 373 -12.64 -11.20 -9.59
CA ASP A 373 -12.46 -10.64 -8.25
C ASP A 373 -11.23 -9.72 -8.24
N ARG A 374 -11.41 -8.47 -7.86
CA ARG A 374 -10.29 -7.53 -7.68
C ARG A 374 -9.30 -7.98 -6.61
N GLY A 375 -9.70 -8.90 -5.72
CA GLY A 375 -8.90 -9.27 -4.58
C GLY A 375 -8.51 -8.05 -3.76
N ARG A 376 -7.21 -7.82 -3.60
CA ARG A 376 -6.67 -6.67 -2.86
C ARG A 376 -6.39 -5.43 -3.74
N TYR A 377 -6.50 -5.54 -5.06
CA TYR A 377 -6.40 -4.36 -5.93
C TYR A 377 -7.47 -3.34 -5.58
N ALA A 378 -7.11 -2.07 -5.53
CA ALA A 378 -7.93 -0.94 -5.08
C ALA A 378 -8.41 -1.04 -3.61
N GLY A 379 -7.93 -2.03 -2.85
CA GLY A 379 -8.10 -2.14 -1.41
C GLY A 379 -7.02 -1.37 -0.64
N PRO A 380 -7.17 -1.22 0.69
CA PRO A 380 -6.16 -0.62 1.55
C PRO A 380 -4.93 -1.52 1.70
N VAL A 381 -3.73 -0.93 1.57
CA VAL A 381 -2.45 -1.58 1.85
C VAL A 381 -1.57 -0.64 2.67
N GLY A 382 -0.87 -1.18 3.67
CA GLY A 382 -0.05 -0.35 4.54
C GLY A 382 0.44 -1.07 5.79
N TRP A 383 0.51 -0.34 6.89
CA TRP A 383 0.92 -0.87 8.20
C TRP A 383 0.21 -0.17 9.35
N ILE A 384 0.15 -0.86 10.48
CA ILE A 384 -0.37 -0.35 11.76
C ILE A 384 0.63 -0.66 12.89
N ALA A 385 0.81 0.28 13.81
CA ALA A 385 1.57 0.12 15.04
C ALA A 385 0.67 -0.15 16.26
N ALA A 386 1.29 -0.62 17.35
CA ALA A 386 0.59 -0.92 18.60
C ALA A 386 -0.14 0.29 19.22
N ASN A 387 0.40 1.49 19.03
CA ASN A 387 -0.22 2.75 19.49
C ASN A 387 -1.38 3.25 18.60
N GLY A 388 -1.70 2.54 17.51
CA GLY A 388 -2.75 2.90 16.57
C GLY A 388 -2.29 3.75 15.39
N ASP A 389 -1.04 4.22 15.38
CA ASP A 389 -0.42 4.89 14.23
C ASP A 389 -0.36 3.95 13.03
N GLY A 390 -0.22 4.52 11.83
CA GLY A 390 -0.09 3.73 10.61
C GLY A 390 -0.14 4.59 9.36
N GLU A 391 0.32 4.01 8.27
CA GLU A 391 0.26 4.61 6.93
C GLU A 391 -0.41 3.64 5.98
N TRP A 392 -1.43 4.11 5.28
CA TRP A 392 -2.24 3.31 4.37
C TRP A 392 -2.38 3.99 3.01
N ALA A 393 -2.14 3.25 1.96
CA ALA A 393 -2.39 3.64 0.58
C ALA A 393 -3.52 2.81 -0.03
N ILE A 394 -4.05 3.27 -1.14
CA ILE A 394 -4.91 2.46 -2.00
C ILE A 394 -4.01 1.61 -2.89
N ALA A 395 -4.23 0.30 -2.94
CA ALA A 395 -3.42 -0.63 -3.72
C ALA A 395 -3.63 -0.42 -5.23
N LEU A 396 -2.86 0.47 -5.81
CA LEU A 396 -2.85 0.83 -7.22
C LEU A 396 -1.50 0.52 -7.85
N ARG A 397 -1.45 0.46 -9.20
CA ARG A 397 -0.23 0.17 -9.96
C ARG A 397 0.45 -1.07 -9.41
N CYS A 398 -0.30 -2.16 -9.30
CA CYS A 398 0.09 -3.36 -8.57
C CYS A 398 -0.23 -4.64 -9.33
N ALA A 399 0.40 -5.70 -8.84
CA ALA A 399 0.07 -7.07 -9.19
C ALA A 399 -0.03 -7.93 -7.94
N GLN A 400 -0.85 -8.98 -8.00
CA GLN A 400 -0.89 -10.06 -7.02
C GLN A 400 -0.12 -11.25 -7.56
N VAL A 401 0.85 -11.74 -6.80
CA VAL A 401 1.58 -12.98 -7.07
C VAL A 401 0.95 -14.10 -6.25
N SER A 402 0.63 -15.20 -6.91
CA SER A 402 0.09 -16.41 -6.27
C SER A 402 0.71 -17.63 -6.93
N GLY A 403 1.63 -18.29 -6.22
CA GLY A 403 2.46 -19.35 -6.82
C GLY A 403 3.30 -18.79 -7.96
N SER A 404 3.20 -19.36 -9.16
CA SER A 404 3.86 -18.87 -10.38
C SER A 404 3.02 -17.88 -11.18
N THR A 405 1.79 -17.58 -10.77
CA THR A 405 0.91 -16.66 -11.50
C THR A 405 1.07 -15.25 -10.96
N ILE A 406 1.25 -14.29 -11.87
CA ILE A 406 1.20 -12.86 -11.57
C ILE A 406 -0.02 -12.25 -12.27
N THR A 407 -0.86 -11.54 -11.51
CA THR A 407 -2.04 -10.85 -12.03
C THR A 407 -1.92 -9.36 -11.75
N ALA A 408 -1.76 -8.57 -12.80
CA ALA A 408 -1.70 -7.11 -12.73
C ALA A 408 -3.09 -6.51 -12.93
N TYR A 409 -3.35 -5.34 -12.29
CA TYR A 409 -4.65 -4.68 -12.35
C TYR A 409 -4.50 -3.21 -12.70
N ALA A 410 -5.44 -2.70 -13.51
CA ALA A 410 -5.61 -1.28 -13.78
C ALA A 410 -7.07 -0.95 -14.04
N GLY A 411 -7.49 0.27 -13.71
CA GLY A 411 -8.87 0.73 -13.91
C GLY A 411 -8.93 2.24 -14.15
N CYS A 412 -10.06 2.70 -14.64
CA CYS A 412 -10.37 4.10 -14.89
C CYS A 412 -11.78 4.46 -14.45
N GLY A 413 -12.00 5.76 -14.20
CA GLY A 413 -13.29 6.27 -13.78
C GLY A 413 -14.18 6.59 -14.98
N ILE A 414 -15.33 5.93 -15.07
CA ILE A 414 -16.31 6.11 -16.14
C ILE A 414 -17.35 7.14 -15.72
N VAL A 415 -17.60 8.10 -16.59
CA VAL A 415 -18.63 9.16 -16.46
C VAL A 415 -19.50 9.22 -17.73
N ALA A 416 -20.55 10.04 -17.74
CA ALA A 416 -21.52 10.11 -18.84
C ALA A 416 -20.93 10.43 -20.23
N ASP A 417 -19.82 11.18 -20.23
CA ASP A 417 -19.12 11.63 -21.44
C ASP A 417 -17.86 10.80 -21.76
N SER A 418 -17.62 9.70 -21.03
CA SER A 418 -16.52 8.78 -21.30
C SER A 418 -16.66 8.15 -22.70
N VAL A 419 -15.52 7.83 -23.31
CA VAL A 419 -15.42 7.13 -24.61
C VAL A 419 -14.66 5.82 -24.36
N ALA A 420 -15.26 4.69 -24.68
CA ALA A 420 -14.75 3.37 -24.29
C ALA A 420 -13.31 3.11 -24.73
N GLU A 421 -12.92 3.50 -25.96
CA GLU A 421 -11.56 3.35 -26.48
C GLU A 421 -10.55 4.23 -25.71
N THR A 422 -10.96 5.43 -25.29
CA THR A 422 -10.12 6.33 -24.49
C THR A 422 -9.88 5.72 -23.12
N GLU A 423 -10.91 5.18 -22.49
CA GLU A 423 -10.82 4.52 -21.18
C GLU A 423 -9.97 3.23 -21.25
N LEU A 424 -10.08 2.47 -22.34
CA LEU A 424 -9.20 1.32 -22.60
C LEU A 424 -7.73 1.76 -22.66
N ASN A 425 -7.42 2.81 -23.41
CA ASN A 425 -6.08 3.36 -23.53
C ASN A 425 -5.56 3.88 -22.17
N GLU A 426 -6.42 4.48 -21.35
CA GLU A 426 -6.07 4.89 -19.98
C GLU A 426 -5.66 3.69 -19.11
N THR A 427 -6.37 2.56 -19.21
CA THR A 427 -5.96 1.36 -18.49
C THR A 427 -4.59 0.84 -18.94
N LEU A 428 -4.29 0.86 -20.26
CA LEU A 428 -2.99 0.47 -20.79
C LEU A 428 -1.86 1.32 -20.20
N MET A 429 -2.06 2.64 -20.11
CA MET A 429 -1.10 3.55 -19.48
C MET A 429 -0.90 3.24 -17.98
N LYS A 430 -1.96 2.81 -17.29
CA LYS A 430 -1.91 2.48 -15.86
C LYS A 430 -1.29 1.12 -15.56
N PHE A 431 -1.22 0.21 -16.53
CA PHE A 431 -0.45 -1.04 -16.43
C PHE A 431 1.06 -0.82 -16.56
N ARG A 432 1.51 0.25 -17.26
CA ARG A 432 2.91 0.51 -17.56
C ARG A 432 3.86 0.34 -16.35
N PRO A 433 3.55 0.87 -15.14
CA PRO A 433 4.46 0.70 -14.01
C PRO A 433 4.76 -0.75 -13.66
N VAL A 434 3.78 -1.64 -13.77
CA VAL A 434 3.96 -3.07 -13.50
C VAL A 434 4.68 -3.75 -14.66
N ILE A 435 4.29 -3.46 -15.91
CA ILE A 435 4.91 -4.03 -17.11
C ILE A 435 6.38 -3.64 -17.19
N ASP A 436 6.70 -2.36 -17.02
CA ASP A 436 8.06 -1.83 -17.11
C ASP A 436 8.94 -2.36 -15.95
N ALA A 437 8.35 -2.70 -14.80
CA ALA A 437 9.07 -3.27 -13.66
C ALA A 437 9.36 -4.78 -13.80
N LEU A 438 8.63 -5.48 -14.70
CA LEU A 438 8.82 -6.88 -15.03
C LEU A 438 9.69 -7.10 -16.29
N ALA A 439 10.10 -6.01 -16.97
CA ALA A 439 10.87 -6.06 -18.21
C ALA A 439 12.38 -6.26 -18.00
#